data_d7916c1eaa527c12ca53b8f96fd02fb6
#
_entry.id   d7916c1eaa527c12ca53b8f96fd02fb6
#
_cell.length_a   1.000
_cell.length_b   1.000
_cell.length_c   1.000
_cell.angle_alpha   90.00
_cell.angle_beta   90.00
_cell.angle_gamma   90.00
#
_symmetry.space_group_name_H-M   'P 1'
#
loop_
_entity.id
_entity.type
_entity.pdbx_description
1 polymer ?
#
loop_
_entity_poly.entity_id
_entity_poly.type
_entity_poly.pdbx_seq_one_letter_code
_entity_poly.pdbx_strand_id
1 'polypeptide(L)'
;MNSAHPPTPAHPASDAQAALVSHRHIEVFRAVMTAGSVTSAAALLHSSQPTVSRELARLEQLLGYPLFERLQGRLRPNARALALWDEVQRSWQGLERVVERAVALGQSHEAQLSVLC
;
A
#
# COMPACT_ATOMS: atom_id res chain seq x y z
N MET A 1 -2.43 9.39 -34.78
CA MET A 1 -2.51 9.09 -34.42
C MET A 1 -2.44 8.91 -33.62
N ASN A 2 -2.37 8.99 -33.53
CA ASN A 2 -2.43 8.67 -32.83
C ASN A 2 -2.52 8.55 -32.04
N SER A 3 -2.65 8.64 -32.01
CA SER A 3 -2.82 8.49 -31.36
C SER A 3 -2.90 8.10 -30.56
N ALA A 4 -2.89 7.94 -30.55
CA ALA A 4 -3.01 7.56 -29.85
C ALA A 4 -2.87 7.20 -28.97
N HIS A 5 -2.70 7.39 -28.85
CA HIS A 5 -2.68 7.00 -27.96
C HIS A 5 -2.60 7.10 -27.02
N PRO A 6 -2.77 6.77 -26.74
CA PRO A 6 -2.72 6.81 -25.80
C PRO A 6 -2.34 6.65 -24.85
N PRO A 7 -2.45 6.65 -24.62
CA PRO A 7 -2.03 6.52 -23.78
C PRO A 7 -1.82 6.09 -22.96
N THR A 8 -1.80 5.99 -23.00
CA THR A 8 -1.62 5.67 -22.39
C THR A 8 -1.68 5.40 -21.62
N PRO A 9 -2.13 5.30 -22.08
CA PRO A 9 -2.06 5.12 -20.91
C PRO A 9 -1.69 4.65 -20.22
N ALA A 10 -2.13 4.49 -20.15
CA ALA A 10 -1.47 3.93 -19.08
C ALA A 10 -0.69 2.76 -19.55
N HIS A 11 0.50 2.99 -19.80
CA HIS A 11 1.43 1.92 -19.97
C HIS A 11 1.65 1.26 -18.63
N PRO A 12 1.75 -0.07 -18.58
CA PRO A 12 2.19 -0.72 -17.36
C PRO A 12 3.56 -0.15 -16.99
N ALA A 13 3.80 -0.06 -15.72
CA ALA A 13 5.08 0.40 -15.23
C ALA A 13 6.20 -0.48 -15.75
N SER A 14 7.32 0.11 -16.11
CA SER A 14 8.50 -0.65 -16.49
C SER A 14 9.00 -1.43 -15.27
N ASP A 15 9.79 -2.46 -15.48
CA ASP A 15 10.39 -3.22 -14.37
C ASP A 15 11.21 -2.29 -13.47
N ALA A 16 11.91 -1.32 -14.07
CA ALA A 16 12.69 -0.36 -13.30
C ALA A 16 11.79 0.49 -12.41
N GLN A 17 10.64 0.94 -12.93
CA GLN A 17 9.69 1.71 -12.14
C GLN A 17 9.06 0.86 -11.05
N ALA A 18 8.68 -0.36 -11.40
CA ALA A 18 8.07 -1.29 -10.45
C ALA A 18 9.01 -1.55 -9.27
N ALA A 19 10.32 -1.64 -9.53
CA ALA A 19 11.31 -1.86 -8.48
C ALA A 19 11.40 -0.69 -7.50
N LEU A 20 10.89 0.49 -7.86
CA LEU A 20 10.90 1.66 -7.00
C LEU A 20 9.67 1.75 -6.10
N VAL A 21 8.65 0.91 -6.32
CA VAL A 21 7.50 0.86 -5.44
C VAL A 21 7.97 0.24 -4.13
N SER A 22 7.88 1.03 -3.07
CA SER A 22 8.39 0.61 -1.77
C SER A 22 7.28 0.16 -0.84
N HIS A 23 7.69 -0.50 0.23
CA HIS A 23 6.77 -0.87 1.31
C HIS A 23 6.03 0.37 1.83
N ARG A 24 6.72 1.50 1.93
CA ARG A 24 6.12 2.74 2.40
C ARG A 24 4.98 3.19 1.49
N HIS A 25 5.13 3.04 0.18
CA HIS A 25 4.06 3.40 -0.75
C HIS A 25 2.79 2.58 -0.49
N ILE A 26 2.96 1.30 -0.23
CA ILE A 26 1.83 0.41 0.05
C ILE A 26 1.22 0.76 1.40
N GLU A 27 2.05 1.10 2.37
CA GLU A 27 1.60 1.53 3.69
C GLU A 27 0.73 2.79 3.60
N VAL A 28 1.16 3.75 2.77
CA VAL A 28 0.40 4.97 2.53
C VAL A 28 -0.95 4.65 1.88
N PHE A 29 -0.93 3.80 0.86
CA PHE A 29 -2.16 3.37 0.19
C PHE A 29 -3.11 2.72 1.19
N ARG A 30 -2.59 1.81 2.01
CA ARG A 30 -3.39 1.13 3.02
C ARG A 30 -4.01 2.11 3.99
N ALA A 31 -3.24 3.09 4.44
CA ALA A 31 -3.73 4.09 5.38
C ALA A 31 -4.86 4.93 4.77
N VAL A 32 -4.71 5.33 3.51
CA VAL A 32 -5.73 6.11 2.82
C VAL A 32 -7.02 5.29 2.64
N MET A 33 -6.88 4.04 2.25
CA MET A 33 -8.04 3.15 2.09
C MET A 33 -8.76 2.92 3.42
N THR A 34 -7.99 2.73 4.48
CA THR A 34 -8.54 2.47 5.82
C THR A 34 -9.22 3.71 6.40
N ALA A 35 -8.56 4.86 6.25
CA ALA A 35 -9.03 6.10 6.88
C ALA A 35 -10.07 6.84 6.04
N GLY A 36 -10.09 6.61 4.74
CA GLY A 36 -11.04 7.24 3.84
C GLY A 36 -10.69 8.64 3.39
N SER A 37 -9.57 9.19 3.85
CA SER A 37 -9.11 10.51 3.42
C SER A 37 -7.61 10.63 3.65
N VAL A 38 -7.00 11.57 2.91
CA VAL A 38 -5.57 11.82 3.06
C VAL A 38 -5.28 12.44 4.43
N THR A 39 -6.14 13.31 4.90
CA THR A 39 -5.96 13.95 6.20
C THR A 39 -5.96 12.92 7.33
N SER A 40 -6.94 12.03 7.34
CA SER A 40 -7.02 10.99 8.36
C SER A 40 -5.89 9.98 8.23
N ALA A 41 -5.49 9.66 6.98
CA ALA A 41 -4.37 8.77 6.75
C ALA A 41 -3.07 9.36 7.31
N ALA A 42 -2.88 10.68 7.16
CA ALA A 42 -1.71 11.35 7.70
C ALA A 42 -1.65 11.19 9.22
N ALA A 43 -2.80 11.29 9.88
CA ALA A 43 -2.86 11.08 11.32
C ALA A 43 -2.47 9.65 11.69
N LEU A 44 -2.96 8.66 10.94
CA LEU A 44 -2.61 7.26 11.18
C LEU A 44 -1.13 7.00 11.00
N LEU A 45 -0.51 7.69 10.07
CA LEU A 45 0.90 7.49 9.73
C LEU A 45 1.84 8.39 10.52
N HIS A 46 1.30 9.22 11.38
CA HIS A 46 2.07 10.22 12.12
C HIS A 46 2.88 11.09 11.16
N SER A 47 2.22 11.53 10.09
CA SER A 47 2.84 12.31 9.02
C SER A 47 1.96 13.52 8.70
N SER A 48 2.42 14.36 7.78
CA SER A 48 1.65 15.51 7.35
C SER A 48 0.83 15.17 6.11
N GLN A 49 -0.28 15.88 5.93
CA GLN A 49 -1.13 15.68 4.75
C GLN A 49 -0.37 15.92 3.44
N PRO A 50 0.43 17.00 3.31
CA PRO A 50 1.19 17.18 2.07
C PRO A 50 2.15 16.04 1.77
N THR A 51 2.78 15.48 2.80
CA THR A 51 3.69 14.35 2.62
C THR A 51 2.94 13.13 2.12
N VAL A 52 1.81 12.81 2.75
CA VAL A 52 1.01 11.65 2.35
C VAL A 52 0.47 11.85 0.93
N SER A 53 0.01 13.05 0.59
CA SER A 53 -0.44 13.36 -0.76
C SER A 53 0.65 13.13 -1.80
N ARG A 54 1.86 13.57 -1.50
CA ARG A 54 3.00 13.39 -2.41
C ARG A 54 3.36 11.92 -2.55
N GLU A 55 3.37 11.19 -1.46
CA GLU A 55 3.72 9.77 -1.48
C GLU A 55 2.68 8.97 -2.26
N LEU A 56 1.41 9.31 -2.09
CA LEU A 56 0.33 8.67 -2.84
C LEU A 56 0.45 8.97 -4.33
N ALA A 57 0.69 10.23 -4.68
CA ALA A 57 0.88 10.63 -6.08
C ALA A 57 2.10 9.92 -6.67
N ARG A 58 3.15 9.78 -5.90
CA ARG A 58 4.36 9.08 -6.35
C ARG A 58 4.05 7.60 -6.64
N LEU A 59 3.27 6.97 -5.78
CA LEU A 59 2.85 5.59 -6.01
C LEU A 59 2.10 5.47 -7.34
N GLU A 60 1.11 6.34 -7.56
CA GLU A 60 0.34 6.32 -8.81
C GLU A 60 1.24 6.53 -10.02
N GLN A 61 2.21 7.42 -9.90
CA GLN A 61 3.15 7.69 -10.94
C GLN A 61 4.02 6.46 -11.25
N LEU A 62 4.50 5.80 -10.22
CA LEU A 62 5.33 4.60 -10.37
C LEU A 62 4.54 3.43 -10.96
N LEU A 63 3.25 3.32 -10.59
CA LEU A 63 2.39 2.28 -11.13
C LEU A 63 1.97 2.56 -12.57
N GLY A 64 1.91 3.82 -12.96
CA GLY A 64 1.52 4.22 -14.30
C GLY A 64 0.02 4.38 -14.47
N TYR A 65 -0.74 4.43 -13.36
CA TYR A 65 -2.19 4.64 -13.41
C TYR A 65 -2.68 5.24 -12.09
N PRO A 66 -3.80 5.97 -12.14
CA PRO A 66 -4.37 6.52 -10.90
C PRO A 66 -5.09 5.44 -10.11
N LEU A 67 -5.14 5.65 -8.81
CA LEU A 67 -5.87 4.78 -7.88
C LEU A 67 -7.12 5.48 -7.37
N PHE A 68 -7.11 6.81 -7.34
CA PHE A 68 -8.20 7.58 -6.76
C PHE A 68 -8.67 8.66 -7.72
N GLU A 69 -9.95 8.96 -7.61
CA GLU A 69 -10.58 10.11 -8.27
C GLU A 69 -11.00 11.10 -7.21
N ARG A 70 -10.94 12.39 -7.55
CA ARG A 70 -11.43 13.43 -6.65
C ARG A 70 -12.83 13.84 -7.12
N LEU A 71 -13.82 13.52 -6.31
CA LEU A 71 -15.19 13.90 -6.56
C LEU A 71 -15.68 14.70 -5.38
N GLN A 72 -16.03 15.96 -5.62
CA GLN A 72 -16.58 16.85 -4.59
C GLN A 72 -15.65 16.92 -3.37
N GLY A 73 -14.36 17.04 -3.62
CA GLY A 73 -13.35 17.18 -2.57
C GLY A 73 -13.00 15.89 -1.84
N ARG A 74 -13.59 14.78 -2.25
CA ARG A 74 -13.32 13.49 -1.63
C ARG A 74 -12.54 12.59 -2.56
N LEU A 75 -11.71 11.74 -1.96
CA LEU A 75 -11.01 10.71 -2.70
C LEU A 75 -11.91 9.48 -2.81
N ARG A 76 -12.08 9.01 -4.03
CA ARG A 76 -12.83 7.79 -4.29
C ARG A 76 -11.92 6.78 -4.95
N PRO A 77 -11.79 5.58 -4.38
CA PRO A 77 -10.98 4.56 -5.03
C PRO A 77 -11.64 4.10 -6.33
N ASN A 78 -10.82 3.92 -7.35
CA ASN A 78 -11.30 3.38 -8.61
C ASN A 78 -11.22 1.85 -8.58
N ALA A 79 -11.57 1.20 -9.70
CA ALA A 79 -11.59 -0.25 -9.77
C ALA A 79 -10.22 -0.88 -9.50
N ARG A 80 -9.15 -0.22 -9.98
CA ARG A 80 -7.79 -0.71 -9.75
C ARG A 80 -7.39 -0.60 -8.30
N ALA A 81 -7.80 0.48 -7.63
CA ALA A 81 -7.54 0.64 -6.21
C ALA A 81 -8.25 -0.43 -5.40
N LEU A 82 -9.50 -0.76 -5.77
CA LEU A 82 -10.24 -1.80 -5.06
C LEU A 82 -9.60 -3.17 -5.24
N ALA A 83 -9.11 -3.47 -6.44
CA ALA A 83 -8.40 -4.71 -6.71
C ALA A 83 -7.10 -4.78 -5.91
N LEU A 84 -6.35 -3.68 -5.89
CA LEU A 84 -5.11 -3.61 -5.11
C LEU A 84 -5.40 -3.73 -3.62
N TRP A 85 -6.45 -3.08 -3.16
CA TRP A 85 -6.88 -3.13 -1.76
C TRP A 85 -7.13 -4.57 -1.31
N ASP A 86 -7.83 -5.33 -2.15
CA ASP A 86 -8.10 -6.73 -1.86
C ASP A 86 -6.81 -7.53 -1.65
N GLU A 87 -5.83 -7.29 -2.51
CA GLU A 87 -4.54 -7.95 -2.40
C GLU A 87 -3.77 -7.50 -1.16
N VAL A 88 -3.80 -6.20 -0.89
CA VAL A 88 -3.12 -5.63 0.28
C VAL A 88 -3.70 -6.22 1.58
N GLN A 89 -5.02 -6.32 1.65
CA GLN A 89 -5.67 -6.89 2.84
C GLN A 89 -5.24 -8.33 3.07
N ARG A 90 -5.21 -9.13 2.02
CA ARG A 90 -4.79 -10.53 2.14
C ARG A 90 -3.33 -10.62 2.59
N SER A 91 -2.48 -9.80 2.01
CA SER A 91 -1.06 -9.79 2.37
C SER A 91 -0.84 -9.32 3.80
N TRP A 92 -1.60 -8.31 4.21
CA TRP A 92 -1.49 -7.77 5.55
C TRP A 92 -1.92 -8.79 6.60
N GLN A 93 -3.01 -9.50 6.35
CA GLN A 93 -3.47 -10.57 7.22
C GLN A 93 -2.44 -11.68 7.31
N GLY A 94 -1.79 -11.99 6.18
CA GLY A 94 -0.71 -12.95 6.16
C GLY A 94 0.46 -12.52 7.02
N LEU A 95 0.82 -11.24 6.94
CA LEU A 95 1.89 -10.69 7.75
C LEU A 95 1.55 -10.73 9.24
N GLU A 96 0.31 -10.40 9.59
CA GLU A 96 -0.14 -10.49 10.97
C GLU A 96 -0.03 -11.90 11.50
N ARG A 97 -0.39 -12.89 10.69
CA ARG A 97 -0.23 -14.29 11.07
C ARG A 97 1.23 -14.67 11.28
N VAL A 98 2.11 -14.11 10.44
CA VAL A 98 3.56 -14.34 10.59
C VAL A 98 4.04 -13.78 11.92
N VAL A 99 3.59 -12.58 12.28
CA VAL A 99 3.97 -11.96 13.54
C VAL A 99 3.45 -12.79 14.72
N GLU A 100 2.20 -13.21 14.66
CA GLU A 100 1.62 -14.06 15.70
C GLU A 100 2.40 -15.36 15.85
N ARG A 101 2.75 -15.96 14.74
CA ARG A 101 3.52 -17.20 14.75
C ARG A 101 4.91 -16.97 15.33
N ALA A 102 5.53 -15.86 14.94
CA ALA A 102 6.87 -15.52 15.44
C ALA A 102 6.87 -15.35 16.96
N VAL A 103 5.82 -14.68 17.49
CA VAL A 103 5.66 -14.51 18.93
C VAL A 103 5.45 -15.87 19.60
N ALA A 104 4.55 -16.69 19.03
CA ALA A 104 4.26 -18.01 19.59
C ALA A 104 5.49 -18.91 19.59
N LEU A 105 6.29 -18.86 18.53
CA LEU A 105 7.52 -19.64 18.46
C LEU A 105 8.52 -19.20 19.51
N GLY A 106 8.57 -17.90 19.82
CA GLY A 106 9.44 -17.41 20.88
C GLY A 106 9.06 -17.97 22.23
N GLN A 107 7.80 -18.02 22.53
CA GLN A 107 7.31 -18.58 23.80
C GLN A 107 7.57 -20.09 23.89
N SER A 108 7.27 -20.79 22.81
CA SER A 108 7.49 -22.23 22.73
C SER A 108 8.98 -22.56 22.75
N HIS A 109 9.75 -21.78 22.04
CA HIS A 109 11.19 -21.96 21.90
C HIS A 109 11.92 -21.72 23.22
N GLU A 110 11.42 -20.81 24.03
CA GLU A 110 11.98 -20.55 25.35
C GLU A 110 11.98 -21.82 26.19
N ALA A 111 10.86 -22.55 26.18
CA ALA A 111 10.76 -23.83 26.87
C ALA A 111 11.73 -24.85 26.28
N GLN A 112 11.84 -24.89 24.96
CA GLN A 112 12.73 -25.82 24.28
C GLN A 112 14.20 -25.52 24.56
N LEU A 113 14.54 -24.25 24.58
CA LEU A 113 15.91 -23.85 24.90
C LEU A 113 16.28 -24.25 26.32
N SER A 114 15.35 -24.16 27.24
CA SER A 114 15.59 -24.60 28.61
C SER A 114 15.91 -26.08 28.67
N VAL A 115 15.27 -26.84 27.81
CA VAL A 115 15.51 -28.29 27.74
C VAL A 115 16.85 -28.59 27.07
N LEU A 116 17.15 -27.87 25.99
CA LEU A 116 18.34 -28.11 25.22
C LEU A 116 19.64 -27.62 25.91
N CYS A 117 19.52 -26.62 26.71
CA CYS A 117 20.64 -26.10 27.46
C CYS A 117 20.65 -26.70 28.85
#